data_4444f127158f06982e18c5e0e509667f
#
_entry.id   4444f127158f06982e18c5e0e509667f
#
_cell.length_a   1.000
_cell.length_b   1.000
_cell.length_c   1.000
_cell.angle_alpha   90.00
_cell.angle_beta   90.00
_cell.angle_gamma   90.00
#
_symmetry.space_group_name_H-M   'P 1'
#
loop_
_entity.id
_entity.type
_entity.pdbx_description
1 polymer ?
#
loop_
_entity_poly.entity_id
_entity_poly.type
_entity_poly.pdbx_seq_one_letter_code
_entity_poly.pdbx_strand_id
1 'polypeptide(L)'
;MILNKDNIWVHPNLKIGYFSQMDDILDEDNSVLENLLTTSIYDETMTRIVVARLGFRNNDVHKTIKVLSDGEKAKVKLAKILTSDFNYLVLDEPTNFLDIRAIESLENLLKSYDRPLIFVTHDEEFINNVANALLIIKDEKITPFKGSLQQYKNRKNQKDRTCDENEFLRRFKISSINSRLAMDISKEEREKLETEYKKLLTKKDE
;
A
#
# COMPACT_ATOMS: atom_id res chain seq x y z
N MET A 1 11.13 14.68 -3.61
CA MET A 1 10.83 14.28 -2.22
C MET A 1 11.83 14.95 -1.30
N ILE A 2 11.39 15.91 -0.47
CA ILE A 2 12.27 16.59 0.49
C ILE A 2 12.36 15.66 1.70
N LEU A 3 13.39 14.83 1.75
CA LEU A 3 13.76 14.11 2.96
C LEU A 3 14.31 15.14 3.94
N ASN A 4 13.59 15.36 5.03
CA ASN A 4 14.15 16.10 6.17
C ASN A 4 15.32 15.27 6.69
N LYS A 5 16.56 15.72 6.41
CA LYS A 5 17.79 14.97 6.68
C LYS A 5 18.01 14.65 8.17
N ASP A 6 17.28 15.33 9.05
CA ASP A 6 17.57 15.29 10.49
C ASP A 6 16.93 14.10 11.24
N ASN A 7 16.05 13.32 10.59
CA ASN A 7 15.31 12.23 11.25
C ASN A 7 15.40 10.86 10.55
N ILE A 8 16.21 10.73 9.48
CA ILE A 8 16.33 9.47 8.76
C ILE A 8 17.78 9.03 8.78
N TRP A 9 18.06 7.94 9.48
CA TRP A 9 19.34 7.26 9.38
C TRP A 9 19.31 6.28 8.21
N VAL A 10 20.28 6.43 7.31
CA VAL A 10 20.42 5.58 6.11
C VAL A 10 21.75 4.83 6.21
N HIS A 11 21.69 3.49 6.09
CA HIS A 11 22.89 2.68 6.09
C HIS A 11 23.79 3.04 4.90
N PRO A 12 25.14 3.18 5.07
CA PRO A 12 26.05 3.63 4.00
C PRO A 12 26.00 2.77 2.73
N ASN A 13 25.71 1.48 2.85
CA ASN A 13 25.64 0.54 1.72
C ASN A 13 24.22 0.45 1.11
N LEU A 14 23.28 1.30 1.53
CA LEU A 14 21.93 1.29 0.98
C LEU A 14 21.93 1.93 -0.41
N LYS A 15 21.51 1.13 -1.40
CA LYS A 15 21.29 1.56 -2.78
C LYS A 15 19.80 1.44 -3.06
N ILE A 16 19.11 2.57 -3.16
CA ILE A 16 17.67 2.62 -3.37
C ILE A 16 17.37 2.71 -4.86
N GLY A 17 16.62 1.73 -5.38
CA GLY A 17 15.92 1.85 -6.66
C GLY A 17 14.57 2.52 -6.40
N TYR A 18 14.38 3.74 -6.84
CA TYR A 18 13.14 4.49 -6.67
C TYR A 18 12.43 4.65 -8.02
N PHE A 19 11.18 4.19 -8.06
CA PHE A 19 10.29 4.40 -9.19
C PHE A 19 9.24 5.43 -8.83
N SER A 20 9.21 6.53 -9.55
CA SER A 20 8.18 7.56 -9.51
C SER A 20 7.77 7.93 -10.93
N GLN A 21 6.54 8.38 -11.07
CA GLN A 21 6.02 8.83 -12.37
C GLN A 21 6.75 10.08 -12.91
N MET A 22 7.25 10.93 -12.01
CA MET A 22 7.82 12.24 -12.36
C MET A 22 9.33 12.22 -12.62
N ASP A 23 10.02 11.13 -12.27
CA ASP A 23 11.48 11.10 -12.43
C ASP A 23 11.87 10.87 -13.88
N ASP A 24 12.65 11.78 -14.41
CA ASP A 24 13.17 11.72 -15.78
C ASP A 24 14.54 11.03 -15.78
N ILE A 25 14.51 9.68 -15.75
CA ILE A 25 15.72 8.84 -15.74
C ILE A 25 16.07 8.28 -17.13
N LEU A 26 15.28 8.62 -18.14
CA LEU A 26 15.47 8.14 -19.51
C LEU A 26 16.11 9.23 -20.39
N ASP A 27 17.06 8.81 -21.23
CA ASP A 27 17.58 9.64 -22.30
C ASP A 27 16.67 9.49 -23.50
N GLU A 28 16.03 10.59 -23.92
CA GLU A 28 15.03 10.58 -25.00
C GLU A 28 15.59 10.26 -26.38
N ASP A 29 16.86 10.53 -26.62
CA ASP A 29 17.52 10.30 -27.91
C ASP A 29 18.06 8.87 -28.07
N ASN A 30 18.22 8.16 -26.97
CA ASN A 30 18.64 6.76 -26.96
C ASN A 30 17.46 5.81 -27.17
N SER A 31 17.76 4.61 -27.65
CA SER A 31 16.80 3.51 -27.75
C SER A 31 16.44 2.96 -26.35
N VAL A 32 15.36 2.18 -26.29
CA VAL A 32 14.96 1.44 -25.05
C VAL A 32 16.14 0.62 -24.54
N LEU A 33 16.77 -0.18 -25.39
CA LEU A 33 17.85 -1.08 -25.00
C LEU A 33 19.08 -0.30 -24.49
N GLU A 34 19.51 0.72 -25.22
CA GLU A 34 20.62 1.57 -24.81
C GLU A 34 20.38 2.20 -23.44
N ASN A 35 19.18 2.74 -23.20
CA ASN A 35 18.80 3.28 -21.90
C ASN A 35 18.92 2.25 -20.77
N LEU A 36 18.56 1.02 -20.98
CA LEU A 36 18.64 -0.05 -19.98
C LEU A 36 20.08 -0.47 -19.74
N LEU A 37 20.88 -0.66 -20.78
CA LEU A 37 22.26 -1.11 -20.67
C LEU A 37 23.20 -0.11 -20.00
N THR A 38 22.83 1.17 -19.95
CA THR A 38 23.67 2.19 -19.24
C THR A 38 23.81 1.92 -17.74
N THR A 39 22.81 1.28 -17.12
CA THR A 39 22.75 1.06 -15.66
C THR A 39 22.56 -0.39 -15.27
N SER A 40 22.30 -1.27 -16.24
CA SER A 40 22.03 -2.69 -15.98
C SER A 40 23.26 -3.39 -15.41
N ILE A 41 23.04 -4.19 -14.36
CA ILE A 41 24.03 -5.14 -13.82
C ILE A 41 23.99 -6.49 -14.54
N TYR A 42 23.00 -6.69 -15.40
CA TYR A 42 22.83 -7.90 -16.19
C TYR A 42 23.36 -7.70 -17.61
N ASP A 43 23.63 -8.79 -18.30
CA ASP A 43 23.98 -8.78 -19.71
C ASP A 43 22.76 -8.35 -20.57
N GLU A 44 23.02 -8.14 -21.86
CA GLU A 44 21.98 -7.74 -22.81
C GLU A 44 20.84 -8.77 -22.88
N THR A 45 21.16 -10.06 -22.81
CA THR A 45 20.18 -11.14 -22.92
C THR A 45 19.17 -11.09 -21.78
N MET A 46 19.64 -10.99 -20.52
CA MET A 46 18.79 -10.88 -19.34
C MET A 46 18.02 -9.57 -19.33
N THR A 47 18.64 -8.46 -19.73
CA THR A 47 17.97 -7.15 -19.85
C THR A 47 16.81 -7.21 -20.85
N ARG A 48 17.01 -7.85 -22.01
CA ARG A 48 15.96 -8.08 -23.01
C ARG A 48 14.82 -8.94 -22.45
N ILE A 49 15.09 -9.94 -21.63
CA ILE A 49 14.05 -10.76 -21.00
C ILE A 49 13.19 -9.93 -20.07
N VAL A 50 13.79 -9.08 -19.23
CA VAL A 50 13.04 -8.22 -18.31
C VAL A 50 12.12 -7.26 -19.06
N VAL A 51 12.66 -6.55 -20.05
CA VAL A 51 11.86 -5.58 -20.82
C VAL A 51 10.80 -6.25 -21.70
N ALA A 52 11.07 -7.45 -22.20
CA ALA A 52 10.08 -8.23 -22.97
C ALA A 52 8.88 -8.65 -22.11
N ARG A 53 9.09 -8.96 -20.82
CA ARG A 53 8.00 -9.24 -19.86
C ARG A 53 7.10 -8.03 -19.63
N LEU A 54 7.64 -6.81 -19.76
CA LEU A 54 6.87 -5.56 -19.68
C LEU A 54 6.25 -5.13 -21.03
N GLY A 55 6.35 -5.98 -22.05
CA GLY A 55 5.63 -5.83 -23.33
C GLY A 55 6.47 -5.39 -24.50
N PHE A 56 7.77 -5.10 -24.35
CA PHE A 56 8.66 -4.75 -25.46
C PHE A 56 9.24 -6.01 -26.08
N ARG A 57 8.89 -6.26 -27.35
CA ARG A 57 9.31 -7.49 -28.06
C ARG A 57 10.08 -7.15 -29.32
N ASN A 58 10.96 -8.05 -29.72
CA ASN A 58 11.69 -7.99 -31.00
C ASN A 58 12.33 -6.61 -31.24
N ASN A 59 11.85 -5.88 -32.24
CA ASN A 59 12.38 -4.59 -32.68
C ASN A 59 11.93 -3.41 -31.78
N ASP A 60 10.99 -3.59 -30.85
CA ASP A 60 10.52 -2.50 -29.99
C ASP A 60 11.64 -1.94 -29.13
N VAL A 61 12.60 -2.78 -28.75
CA VAL A 61 13.75 -2.38 -27.92
C VAL A 61 14.72 -1.40 -28.64
N HIS A 62 14.61 -1.28 -29.94
CA HIS A 62 15.38 -0.34 -30.77
C HIS A 62 14.65 0.99 -31.04
N LYS A 63 13.40 1.13 -30.60
CA LYS A 63 12.69 2.41 -30.66
C LYS A 63 13.36 3.42 -29.72
N THR A 64 13.50 4.65 -30.18
CA THR A 64 13.96 5.77 -29.33
C THR A 64 12.89 6.14 -28.31
N ILE A 65 13.31 6.58 -27.13
CA ILE A 65 12.37 6.91 -26.02
C ILE A 65 11.38 8.00 -26.43
N LYS A 66 11.80 8.98 -27.21
CA LYS A 66 10.94 10.11 -27.65
C LYS A 66 9.71 9.72 -28.46
N VAL A 67 9.70 8.54 -29.11
CA VAL A 67 8.56 8.06 -29.90
C VAL A 67 7.60 7.19 -29.08
N LEU A 68 7.91 6.92 -27.82
CA LEU A 68 7.10 6.09 -26.93
C LEU A 68 5.98 6.91 -26.29
N SER A 69 4.83 6.27 -26.06
CA SER A 69 3.79 6.79 -25.21
C SER A 69 4.24 6.85 -23.73
N ASP A 70 3.54 7.65 -22.93
CA ASP A 70 3.86 7.79 -21.49
C ASP A 70 3.79 6.45 -20.74
N GLY A 71 2.83 5.59 -21.11
CA GLY A 71 2.73 4.23 -20.57
C GLY A 71 3.92 3.34 -20.96
N GLU A 72 4.40 3.45 -22.20
CA GLU A 72 5.61 2.73 -22.63
C GLU A 72 6.86 3.29 -21.93
N LYS A 73 6.99 4.61 -21.80
CA LYS A 73 8.08 5.24 -21.02
C LYS A 73 8.07 4.76 -19.57
N ALA A 74 6.90 4.66 -18.93
CA ALA A 74 6.78 4.11 -17.57
C ALA A 74 7.30 2.66 -17.46
N LYS A 75 6.96 1.81 -18.45
CA LYS A 75 7.47 0.43 -18.51
C LYS A 75 9.00 0.38 -18.68
N VAL A 76 9.57 1.26 -19.49
CA VAL A 76 11.04 1.34 -19.66
C VAL A 76 11.73 1.84 -18.40
N LYS A 77 11.18 2.88 -17.73
CA LYS A 77 11.67 3.35 -16.42
C LYS A 77 11.70 2.22 -15.39
N LEU A 78 10.61 1.46 -15.30
CA LEU A 78 10.51 0.33 -14.40
C LEU A 78 11.54 -0.77 -14.73
N ALA A 79 11.70 -1.13 -16.02
CA ALA A 79 12.72 -2.07 -16.46
C ALA A 79 14.13 -1.60 -16.11
N LYS A 80 14.42 -0.31 -16.31
CA LYS A 80 15.72 0.30 -15.99
C LYS A 80 16.05 0.17 -14.51
N ILE A 81 15.09 0.46 -13.65
CA ILE A 81 15.26 0.30 -12.21
C ILE A 81 15.45 -1.17 -11.86
N LEU A 82 14.59 -2.08 -12.35
CA LEU A 82 14.65 -3.51 -12.03
C LEU A 82 15.94 -4.20 -12.48
N THR A 83 16.64 -3.65 -13.48
CA THR A 83 17.92 -4.17 -13.97
C THR A 83 19.15 -3.51 -13.37
N SER A 84 18.99 -2.42 -12.61
CA SER A 84 20.09 -1.63 -12.03
C SER A 84 20.61 -2.20 -10.70
N ASP A 85 21.77 -1.71 -10.25
CA ASP A 85 22.39 -2.09 -8.99
C ASP A 85 21.76 -1.37 -7.79
N PHE A 86 20.74 -2.00 -7.21
CA PHE A 86 20.14 -1.54 -5.95
C PHE A 86 19.88 -2.73 -5.02
N ASN A 87 19.74 -2.47 -3.73
CA ASN A 87 19.46 -3.49 -2.72
C ASN A 87 18.20 -3.19 -1.90
N TYR A 88 17.49 -2.11 -2.23
CA TYR A 88 16.19 -1.73 -1.67
C TYR A 88 15.34 -1.08 -2.75
N LEU A 89 14.13 -1.55 -2.93
CA LEU A 89 13.22 -1.06 -3.98
C LEU A 89 12.07 -0.26 -3.36
N VAL A 90 11.82 0.92 -3.92
CA VAL A 90 10.69 1.78 -3.56
C VAL A 90 9.89 2.07 -4.82
N LEU A 91 8.62 1.67 -4.85
CA LEU A 91 7.73 1.87 -6.00
C LEU A 91 6.55 2.75 -5.60
N ASP A 92 6.37 3.84 -6.33
CA ASP A 92 5.25 4.77 -6.14
C ASP A 92 4.26 4.61 -7.30
N GLU A 93 3.09 4.03 -7.00
CA GLU A 93 2.01 3.70 -7.95
C GLU A 93 2.51 2.95 -9.20
N PRO A 94 3.19 1.79 -9.04
CA PRO A 94 3.86 1.11 -10.15
C PRO A 94 2.88 0.49 -11.17
N THR A 95 1.62 0.34 -10.83
CA THR A 95 0.57 -0.21 -11.70
C THR A 95 -0.06 0.83 -12.61
N ASN A 96 0.12 2.12 -12.32
CA ASN A 96 -0.39 3.18 -13.17
C ASN A 96 0.22 3.11 -14.58
N PHE A 97 -0.62 3.28 -15.60
CA PHE A 97 -0.26 3.22 -17.04
C PHE A 97 0.23 1.84 -17.53
N LEU A 98 0.18 0.80 -16.70
CA LEU A 98 0.43 -0.57 -17.13
C LEU A 98 -0.87 -1.23 -17.61
N ASP A 99 -0.79 -1.99 -18.68
CA ASP A 99 -1.87 -2.90 -19.05
C ASP A 99 -1.85 -4.16 -18.15
N ILE A 100 -2.96 -4.90 -18.15
CA ILE A 100 -3.14 -6.07 -17.29
C ILE A 100 -1.98 -7.08 -17.42
N ARG A 101 -1.49 -7.31 -18.65
CA ARG A 101 -0.39 -8.27 -18.86
C ARG A 101 0.94 -7.77 -18.28
N ALA A 102 1.18 -6.46 -18.35
CA ALA A 102 2.36 -5.86 -17.74
C ALA A 102 2.28 -5.88 -16.22
N ILE A 103 1.08 -5.68 -15.62
CA ILE A 103 0.84 -5.81 -14.17
C ILE A 103 1.13 -7.25 -13.73
N GLU A 104 0.54 -8.26 -14.37
CA GLU A 104 0.81 -9.68 -14.07
C GLU A 104 2.30 -10.04 -14.17
N SER A 105 2.98 -9.49 -15.18
CA SER A 105 4.42 -9.70 -15.36
C SER A 105 5.24 -9.03 -14.27
N LEU A 106 4.86 -7.82 -13.86
CA LEU A 106 5.49 -7.11 -12.74
C LEU A 106 5.29 -7.87 -11.41
N GLU A 107 4.07 -8.32 -11.13
CA GLU A 107 3.79 -9.15 -9.94
C GLU A 107 4.69 -10.39 -9.89
N ASN A 108 4.83 -11.11 -11.01
CA ASN A 108 5.69 -12.29 -11.09
C ASN A 108 7.17 -11.96 -10.89
N LEU A 109 7.63 -10.81 -11.43
CA LEU A 109 8.99 -10.33 -11.20
C LEU A 109 9.21 -10.00 -9.71
N LEU A 110 8.26 -9.28 -9.09
CA LEU A 110 8.38 -8.87 -7.68
C LEU A 110 8.21 -10.04 -6.71
N LYS A 111 7.41 -11.06 -7.03
CA LYS A 111 7.32 -12.30 -6.23
C LYS A 111 8.65 -13.08 -6.21
N SER A 112 9.42 -13.00 -7.28
CA SER A 112 10.74 -13.64 -7.37
C SER A 112 11.88 -12.73 -6.86
N TYR A 113 11.56 -11.49 -6.49
CA TYR A 113 12.52 -10.53 -5.98
C TYR A 113 12.86 -10.84 -4.51
N ASP A 114 14.10 -11.13 -4.23
CA ASP A 114 14.59 -11.62 -2.94
C ASP A 114 15.09 -10.52 -1.97
N ARG A 115 15.01 -9.26 -2.40
CA ARG A 115 15.47 -8.11 -1.61
C ARG A 115 14.29 -7.31 -1.05
N PRO A 116 14.53 -6.47 -0.03
CA PRO A 116 13.48 -5.62 0.53
C PRO A 116 12.85 -4.70 -0.51
N LEU A 117 11.52 -4.65 -0.51
CA LEU A 117 10.77 -3.71 -1.33
C LEU A 117 9.65 -3.08 -0.51
N ILE A 118 9.35 -1.83 -0.81
CA ILE A 118 8.16 -1.12 -0.35
C ILE A 118 7.47 -0.50 -1.55
N PHE A 119 6.15 -0.54 -1.55
CA PHE A 119 5.39 0.13 -2.61
C PHE A 119 4.14 0.80 -2.06
N VAL A 120 3.67 1.82 -2.76
CA VAL A 120 2.40 2.49 -2.53
C VAL A 120 1.56 2.28 -3.77
N THR A 121 0.33 1.81 -3.61
CA THR A 121 -0.63 1.68 -4.72
C THR A 121 -2.06 1.65 -4.19
N HIS A 122 -3.01 2.02 -5.05
CA HIS A 122 -4.44 1.86 -4.83
C HIS A 122 -4.99 0.54 -5.40
N ASP A 123 -4.17 -0.23 -6.09
CA ASP A 123 -4.54 -1.52 -6.68
C ASP A 123 -4.54 -2.62 -5.60
N GLU A 124 -5.72 -2.99 -5.13
CA GLU A 124 -5.90 -4.00 -4.09
C GLU A 124 -5.50 -5.41 -4.54
N GLU A 125 -5.66 -5.73 -5.82
CA GLU A 125 -5.27 -7.02 -6.37
C GLU A 125 -3.75 -7.14 -6.38
N PHE A 126 -3.05 -6.11 -6.83
CA PHE A 126 -1.60 -6.03 -6.76
C PHE A 126 -1.07 -6.14 -5.32
N ILE A 127 -1.72 -5.44 -4.36
CA ILE A 127 -1.36 -5.56 -2.93
C ILE A 127 -1.51 -7.01 -2.46
N ASN A 128 -2.64 -7.67 -2.75
CA ASN A 128 -2.87 -9.05 -2.31
C ASN A 128 -1.91 -10.05 -2.95
N ASN A 129 -1.45 -9.78 -4.18
CA ASN A 129 -0.57 -10.66 -4.92
C ASN A 129 0.91 -10.52 -4.53
N VAL A 130 1.34 -9.33 -4.11
CA VAL A 130 2.77 -9.00 -3.90
C VAL A 130 3.13 -8.75 -2.43
N ALA A 131 2.25 -8.08 -1.66
CA ALA A 131 2.57 -7.68 -0.30
C ALA A 131 2.50 -8.83 0.70
N ASN A 132 3.49 -8.93 1.58
CA ASN A 132 3.50 -9.85 2.72
C ASN A 132 3.23 -9.14 4.06
N ALA A 133 3.25 -7.81 4.07
CA ALA A 133 2.92 -6.96 5.21
C ALA A 133 2.40 -5.61 4.71
N LEU A 134 1.67 -4.90 5.57
CA LEU A 134 1.11 -3.59 5.28
C LEU A 134 1.67 -2.55 6.25
N LEU A 135 1.90 -1.35 5.75
CA LEU A 135 2.14 -0.16 6.55
C LEU A 135 0.91 0.74 6.45
N ILE A 136 0.16 0.84 7.53
CA ILE A 136 -1.10 1.58 7.57
C ILE A 136 -0.83 2.97 8.12
N ILE A 137 -1.11 3.98 7.32
CA ILE A 137 -0.98 5.38 7.71
C ILE A 137 -2.35 5.89 8.11
N LYS A 138 -2.51 6.25 9.38
CA LYS A 138 -3.73 6.83 9.92
C LYS A 138 -3.37 7.83 11.01
N ASP A 139 -4.01 9.01 11.01
CA ASP A 139 -3.83 10.06 12.03
C ASP A 139 -2.33 10.39 12.26
N GLU A 140 -1.57 10.56 11.16
CA GLU A 140 -0.12 10.83 11.13
C GLU A 140 0.75 9.74 11.78
N LYS A 141 0.18 8.57 12.05
CA LYS A 141 0.90 7.41 12.62
C LYS A 141 1.00 6.28 11.61
N ILE A 142 2.15 5.61 11.63
CA ILE A 142 2.40 4.42 10.82
C ILE A 142 2.27 3.20 11.72
N THR A 143 1.36 2.29 11.36
CA THR A 143 1.16 1.03 12.08
C THR A 143 1.47 -0.14 11.17
N PRO A 144 2.47 -0.97 11.47
CA PRO A 144 2.75 -2.18 10.71
C PRO A 144 1.69 -3.26 11.00
N PHE A 145 1.26 -3.94 9.95
CA PHE A 145 0.36 -5.10 10.02
C PHE A 145 0.96 -6.25 9.22
N LYS A 146 1.28 -7.36 9.91
CA LYS A 146 1.77 -8.58 9.27
C LYS A 146 0.58 -9.42 8.82
N GLY A 147 0.39 -9.53 7.54
CA GLY A 147 -0.71 -10.26 6.92
C GLY A 147 -1.22 -9.60 5.64
N SER A 148 -2.21 -10.22 5.00
CA SER A 148 -2.80 -9.74 3.75
C SER A 148 -3.77 -8.57 3.99
N LEU A 149 -4.06 -7.81 2.93
CA LEU A 149 -5.07 -6.74 2.94
C LEU A 149 -6.45 -7.27 3.36
N GLN A 150 -6.82 -8.47 2.90
CA GLN A 150 -8.09 -9.11 3.27
C GLN A 150 -8.17 -9.40 4.78
N GLN A 151 -7.08 -9.89 5.38
CA GLN A 151 -7.02 -10.12 6.84
C GLN A 151 -7.16 -8.81 7.62
N TYR A 152 -6.52 -7.74 7.16
CA TYR A 152 -6.66 -6.43 7.75
C TYR A 152 -8.10 -5.90 7.68
N LYS A 153 -8.72 -5.97 6.49
CA LYS A 153 -10.12 -5.56 6.30
C LYS A 153 -11.08 -6.35 7.19
N ASN A 154 -10.92 -7.66 7.28
CA ASN A 154 -11.75 -8.51 8.14
C ASN A 154 -11.60 -8.15 9.62
N ARG A 155 -10.38 -7.90 10.09
CA ARG A 155 -10.11 -7.49 11.48
C ARG A 155 -10.71 -6.12 11.80
N LYS A 156 -10.63 -5.18 10.85
CA LYS A 156 -11.26 -3.86 10.99
C LYS A 156 -12.77 -3.98 11.08
N ASN A 157 -13.39 -4.73 10.18
CA ASN A 157 -14.84 -4.94 10.15
C ASN A 157 -15.35 -5.64 11.43
N GLN A 158 -14.58 -6.58 12.01
CA GLN A 158 -14.94 -7.21 13.28
C GLN A 158 -14.89 -6.21 14.44
N LYS A 159 -13.87 -5.34 14.50
CA LYS A 159 -13.80 -4.28 15.53
C LYS A 159 -14.94 -3.28 15.40
N ASP A 160 -15.27 -2.89 14.18
CA ASP A 160 -16.35 -1.95 13.91
C ASP A 160 -17.71 -2.58 14.28
N ARG A 161 -17.96 -3.86 13.96
CA ARG A 161 -19.18 -4.59 14.37
C ARG A 161 -19.32 -4.74 15.87
N THR A 162 -18.26 -5.10 16.57
CA THR A 162 -18.30 -5.21 18.06
C THR A 162 -18.49 -3.84 18.72
N CYS A 163 -17.99 -2.77 18.14
CA CYS A 163 -18.23 -1.41 18.60
C CYS A 163 -19.71 -1.02 18.39
N ASP A 164 -20.27 -1.31 17.23
CA ASP A 164 -21.69 -1.02 16.90
C ASP A 164 -22.66 -1.85 17.76
N GLU A 165 -22.39 -3.14 17.98
CA GLU A 165 -23.20 -4.00 18.83
C GLU A 165 -23.18 -3.54 20.30
N ASN A 166 -22.04 -3.17 20.83
CA ASN A 166 -21.91 -2.64 22.19
C ASN A 166 -22.60 -1.29 22.34
N GLU A 167 -22.50 -0.42 21.35
CA GLU A 167 -23.20 0.87 21.34
C GLU A 167 -24.73 0.67 21.23
N PHE A 168 -25.19 -0.25 20.39
CA PHE A 168 -26.58 -0.60 20.27
C PHE A 168 -27.15 -1.16 21.59
N LEU A 169 -26.47 -2.13 22.20
CA LEU A 169 -26.87 -2.68 23.50
C LEU A 169 -26.91 -1.64 24.60
N ARG A 170 -25.96 -0.73 24.59
CA ARG A 170 -25.91 0.39 25.52
C ARG A 170 -27.11 1.32 25.34
N ARG A 171 -27.44 1.74 24.11
CA ARG A 171 -28.60 2.58 23.80
C ARG A 171 -29.91 1.89 24.18
N PHE A 172 -30.01 0.60 23.92
CA PHE A 172 -31.18 -0.20 24.30
C PHE A 172 -31.36 -0.25 25.81
N LYS A 173 -30.28 -0.48 26.59
CA LYS A 173 -30.35 -0.45 28.05
C LYS A 173 -30.73 0.92 28.60
N ILE A 174 -30.16 1.99 28.07
CA ILE A 174 -30.52 3.36 28.46
C ILE A 174 -32.00 3.63 28.18
N SER A 175 -32.51 3.24 27.04
CA SER A 175 -33.95 3.39 26.68
C SER A 175 -34.86 2.60 27.62
N SER A 176 -34.47 1.36 27.97
CA SER A 176 -35.20 0.51 28.91
C SER A 176 -35.24 1.14 30.33
N ILE A 177 -34.11 1.66 30.81
CA ILE A 177 -34.04 2.32 32.14
C ILE A 177 -34.92 3.57 32.15
N ASN A 178 -34.89 4.41 31.09
CA ASN A 178 -35.72 5.60 30.99
C ASN A 178 -37.22 5.24 31.01
N SER A 179 -37.61 4.20 30.30
CA SER A 179 -39.02 3.73 30.29
C SER A 179 -39.46 3.27 31.68
N ARG A 180 -38.59 2.61 32.45
CA ARG A 180 -38.88 2.17 33.81
C ARG A 180 -38.92 3.31 34.82
N LEU A 181 -38.02 4.28 34.70
CA LEU A 181 -38.02 5.50 35.55
C LEU A 181 -39.25 6.37 35.36
N ALA A 182 -39.94 6.26 34.19
CA ALA A 182 -41.19 6.96 33.88
C ALA A 182 -42.42 6.25 34.52
N MET A 183 -42.28 5.06 35.05
CA MET A 183 -43.35 4.33 35.75
C MET A 183 -43.35 4.65 37.23
N ASP A 184 -44.47 4.33 37.92
CA ASP A 184 -44.58 4.44 39.37
C ASP A 184 -43.87 3.27 40.02
N ILE A 185 -42.61 3.51 40.44
CA ILE A 185 -41.70 2.48 41.02
C ILE A 185 -41.28 2.87 42.42
N SER A 186 -40.86 1.86 43.21
CA SER A 186 -40.40 2.08 44.57
C SER A 186 -39.14 2.97 44.62
N LYS A 187 -38.94 3.64 45.77
CA LYS A 187 -37.78 4.53 45.96
C LYS A 187 -36.46 3.79 45.84
N GLU A 188 -36.39 2.57 46.33
CA GLU A 188 -35.20 1.69 46.24
C GLU A 188 -34.90 1.26 44.80
N GLU A 189 -35.92 0.97 44.01
CA GLU A 189 -35.77 0.61 42.58
C GLU A 189 -35.33 1.80 41.75
N ARG A 190 -35.84 2.98 42.02
CA ARG A 190 -35.44 4.23 41.39
C ARG A 190 -33.95 4.54 41.59
N GLU A 191 -33.45 4.45 42.83
CA GLU A 191 -32.03 4.68 43.15
C GLU A 191 -31.09 3.68 42.45
N LYS A 192 -31.50 2.42 42.33
CA LYS A 192 -30.74 1.40 41.58
C LYS A 192 -30.68 1.72 40.08
N LEU A 193 -31.78 2.06 39.48
CA LEU A 193 -31.86 2.40 38.07
C LEU A 193 -31.09 3.68 37.73
N GLU A 194 -31.14 4.71 38.57
CA GLU A 194 -30.34 5.93 38.38
C GLU A 194 -28.83 5.68 38.50
N THR A 195 -28.44 4.78 39.39
CA THR A 195 -27.02 4.38 39.51
C THR A 195 -26.53 3.62 38.29
N GLU A 196 -27.35 2.70 37.75
CA GLU A 196 -27.06 1.97 36.51
C GLU A 196 -27.02 2.90 35.30
N TYR A 197 -27.95 3.84 35.21
CA TYR A 197 -27.98 4.87 34.19
C TYR A 197 -26.68 5.70 34.16
N LYS A 198 -26.23 6.18 35.34
CA LYS A 198 -24.98 6.94 35.47
C LYS A 198 -23.76 6.11 35.00
N LYS A 199 -23.66 4.84 35.37
CA LYS A 199 -22.60 3.93 34.93
C LYS A 199 -22.57 3.73 33.43
N LEU A 200 -23.74 3.67 32.78
CA LEU A 200 -23.85 3.56 31.33
C LEU A 200 -23.45 4.84 30.60
N LEU A 201 -23.60 6.02 31.20
CA LEU A 201 -23.19 7.30 30.64
C LEU A 201 -21.66 7.51 30.73
N THR A 202 -21.01 7.06 31.81
CA THR A 202 -19.58 7.28 32.03
C THR A 202 -18.65 6.34 31.26
N LYS A 203 -19.14 5.23 30.67
CA LYS A 203 -18.36 4.28 29.87
C LYS A 203 -18.03 4.73 28.45
N LYS A 204 -18.05 6.02 28.14
CA LYS A 204 -17.80 6.58 26.79
C LYS A 204 -16.32 6.88 26.51
N ASP A 205 -15.43 6.77 27.47
CA ASP A 205 -14.07 7.32 27.44
C ASP A 205 -12.94 6.27 27.72
N GLU A 206 -13.15 4.98 27.35
CA GLU A 206 -12.04 4.01 27.32
C GLU A 206 -11.90 3.36 25.93
#